data_4150ec4d98d27e048b2ea9c93f044490
#
_entry.id   4150ec4d98d27e048b2ea9c93f044490
#
_cell.length_a   1.000
_cell.length_b   1.000
_cell.length_c   1.000
_cell.angle_alpha   90.00
_cell.angle_beta   90.00
_cell.angle_gamma   90.00
#
_symmetry.space_group_name_H-M   'P 1'
#
loop_
_entity.id
_entity.type
_entity.pdbx_description
1 polymer ?
#
loop_
_entity_poly.entity_id
_entity_poly.type
_entity_poly.pdbx_seq_one_letter_code
_entity_poly.pdbx_strand_id
1 'polypeptide(L)'
;MNDTLFGGYAVILLLGFIAYGQAVKRFWLTGVRLTLAGVLLGLLGVTGSYFTMYMAAKGKPLAPIAIVINATMIAVATGVSIASGHRQQAIRDFWSGAINDCTIRMQVGPLPAVKGIGIWIIPTLTRISEWTGLSGPAQQLLGKDVRKALEASKEAKVGQVVETSGTGLGSQRIAWVPIHSPKQKAKATDLVGAYRAGLRVARKQNLSAGLLVGGIAGISNEQNVDAILTVLQSIESGSNIVLSSPDSSILEKVKKKILNFSAVVVPDGHGDSG
;
A
#
# COMPACT_ATOMS: atom_id res chain seq x y z
N MET A 1 -3.90 41.14 -24.56
CA MET A 1 -4.47 39.90 -23.98
C MET A 1 -5.02 40.33 -22.62
N ASN A 2 -6.27 40.01 -22.28
CA ASN A 2 -6.83 40.45 -21.00
C ASN A 2 -6.06 39.77 -19.86
N ASP A 3 -5.44 40.58 -18.98
CA ASP A 3 -4.66 40.11 -17.84
C ASP A 3 -5.45 39.15 -16.92
N THR A 4 -6.76 39.31 -16.87
CA THR A 4 -7.71 38.41 -16.17
C THR A 4 -7.76 37.00 -16.76
N LEU A 5 -7.68 36.85 -18.09
CA LEU A 5 -7.64 35.53 -18.74
C LEU A 5 -6.32 34.83 -18.50
N PHE A 6 -5.22 35.58 -18.49
CA PHE A 6 -3.89 35.01 -18.19
C PHE A 6 -3.78 34.57 -16.73
N GLY A 7 -4.28 35.38 -15.80
CA GLY A 7 -4.32 35.05 -14.37
C GLY A 7 -5.17 33.79 -14.09
N GLY A 8 -6.35 33.70 -14.71
CA GLY A 8 -7.21 32.51 -14.57
C GLY A 8 -6.55 31.23 -15.09
N TYR A 9 -5.82 31.36 -16.22
CA TYR A 9 -5.10 30.21 -16.78
C TYR A 9 -3.92 29.76 -15.93
N ALA A 10 -3.18 30.69 -15.34
CA ALA A 10 -2.09 30.39 -14.41
C ALA A 10 -2.58 29.64 -13.17
N VAL A 11 -3.75 30.01 -12.63
CA VAL A 11 -4.40 29.31 -11.51
C VAL A 11 -4.80 27.89 -11.91
N ILE A 12 -5.41 27.68 -13.07
CA ILE A 12 -5.77 26.35 -13.58
C ILE A 12 -4.53 25.49 -13.74
N LEU A 13 -3.45 26.04 -14.26
CA LEU A 13 -2.18 25.33 -14.43
C LEU A 13 -1.58 24.91 -13.09
N LEU A 14 -1.60 25.80 -12.10
CA LEU A 14 -1.12 25.50 -10.74
C LEU A 14 -1.93 24.38 -10.09
N LEU A 15 -3.25 24.46 -10.19
CA LEU A 15 -4.15 23.41 -9.69
C LEU A 15 -3.90 22.07 -10.40
N GLY A 16 -3.61 22.11 -11.71
CA GLY A 16 -3.24 20.93 -12.50
C GLY A 16 -1.95 20.28 -12.01
N PHE A 17 -0.92 21.06 -11.71
CA PHE A 17 0.33 20.56 -11.14
C PHE A 17 0.12 19.91 -9.76
N ILE A 18 -0.67 20.54 -8.90
CA ILE A 18 -1.00 19.98 -7.57
C ILE A 18 -1.75 18.65 -7.72
N ALA A 19 -2.79 18.61 -8.59
CA ALA A 19 -3.57 17.42 -8.87
C ALA A 19 -2.70 16.28 -9.46
N TYR A 20 -1.82 16.63 -10.41
CA TYR A 20 -0.88 15.70 -11.01
C TYR A 20 0.09 15.14 -9.98
N GLY A 21 0.71 15.99 -9.16
CA GLY A 21 1.62 15.57 -8.09
C GLY A 21 0.96 14.62 -7.08
N GLN A 22 -0.29 14.90 -6.72
CA GLN A 22 -1.07 14.01 -5.86
C GLN A 22 -1.43 12.69 -6.54
N ALA A 23 -1.78 12.70 -7.83
CA ALA A 23 -2.06 11.49 -8.60
C ALA A 23 -0.80 10.59 -8.71
N VAL A 24 0.35 11.17 -9.01
CA VAL A 24 1.65 10.47 -9.05
C VAL A 24 1.96 9.85 -7.69
N LYS A 25 1.87 10.62 -6.61
CA LYS A 25 2.09 10.12 -5.25
C LYS A 25 1.18 8.93 -4.92
N ARG A 26 -0.10 9.02 -5.27
CA ARG A 26 -1.06 7.94 -5.04
C ARG A 26 -0.79 6.73 -5.92
N PHE A 27 -0.42 6.90 -7.18
CA PHE A 27 -0.03 5.80 -8.06
C PHE A 27 1.14 5.01 -7.49
N TRP A 28 2.19 5.69 -7.03
CA TRP A 28 3.33 5.05 -6.38
C TRP A 28 2.96 4.29 -5.10
N LEU A 29 1.96 4.79 -4.37
CA LEU A 29 1.50 4.15 -3.13
C LEU A 29 0.57 2.96 -3.37
N THR A 30 -0.13 2.89 -4.50
CA THR A 30 -1.28 2.00 -4.67
C THR A 30 -1.20 1.08 -5.88
N GLY A 31 -0.43 1.45 -6.90
CA GLY A 31 -0.28 0.65 -8.13
C GLY A 31 -1.56 0.43 -8.95
N VAL A 32 -2.63 1.18 -8.66
CA VAL A 32 -3.95 0.95 -9.27
C VAL A 32 -3.99 1.52 -10.70
N ARG A 33 -4.42 0.72 -11.67
CA ARG A 33 -4.53 1.10 -13.10
C ARG A 33 -5.33 2.40 -13.33
N LEU A 34 -6.39 2.63 -12.53
CA LEU A 34 -7.19 3.85 -12.61
C LEU A 34 -6.37 5.09 -12.28
N THR A 35 -5.46 4.98 -11.31
CA THR A 35 -4.57 6.08 -10.93
C THR A 35 -3.53 6.37 -12.01
N LEU A 36 -3.09 5.34 -12.75
CA LEU A 36 -2.21 5.50 -13.91
C LEU A 36 -2.89 6.34 -15.00
N ALA A 37 -4.15 6.04 -15.31
CA ALA A 37 -4.93 6.86 -16.24
C ALA A 37 -5.03 8.34 -15.79
N GLY A 38 -5.25 8.57 -14.49
CA GLY A 38 -5.24 9.91 -13.89
C GLY A 38 -3.89 10.62 -14.05
N VAL A 39 -2.78 9.91 -13.84
CA VAL A 39 -1.42 10.44 -14.04
C VAL A 39 -1.19 10.83 -15.50
N LEU A 40 -1.55 9.96 -16.45
CA LEU A 40 -1.38 10.24 -17.88
C LEU A 40 -2.24 11.43 -18.35
N LEU A 41 -3.51 11.50 -17.95
CA LEU A 41 -4.38 12.61 -18.27
C LEU A 41 -3.89 13.93 -17.64
N GLY A 42 -3.40 13.87 -16.40
CA GLY A 42 -2.82 15.04 -15.73
C GLY A 42 -1.56 15.53 -16.44
N LEU A 43 -0.69 14.63 -16.89
CA LEU A 43 0.52 14.98 -17.66
C LEU A 43 0.15 15.64 -18.99
N LEU A 44 -0.80 15.07 -19.73
CA LEU A 44 -1.28 15.63 -20.99
C LEU A 44 -1.91 17.02 -20.79
N GLY A 45 -2.71 17.20 -19.74
CA GLY A 45 -3.32 18.49 -19.39
C GLY A 45 -2.28 19.55 -19.05
N VAL A 46 -1.25 19.21 -18.27
CA VAL A 46 -0.18 20.13 -17.89
C VAL A 46 0.70 20.50 -19.08
N THR A 47 1.13 19.53 -19.89
CA THR A 47 1.94 19.80 -21.11
C THR A 47 1.18 20.59 -22.14
N GLY A 48 -0.09 20.28 -22.36
CA GLY A 48 -0.97 21.04 -23.25
C GLY A 48 -1.14 22.49 -22.78
N SER A 49 -1.31 22.68 -21.47
CA SER A 49 -1.42 24.01 -20.86
C SER A 49 -0.14 24.82 -21.03
N TYR A 50 1.03 24.21 -20.76
CA TYR A 50 2.32 24.86 -20.96
C TYR A 50 2.52 25.30 -22.42
N PHE A 51 2.23 24.41 -23.38
CA PHE A 51 2.34 24.72 -24.80
C PHE A 51 1.41 25.87 -25.21
N THR A 52 0.18 25.89 -24.71
CA THR A 52 -0.79 26.94 -24.99
C THR A 52 -0.30 28.30 -24.46
N MET A 53 0.25 28.35 -23.23
CA MET A 53 0.85 29.55 -22.67
C MET A 53 2.06 30.02 -23.47
N TYR A 54 2.92 29.12 -23.91
CA TYR A 54 4.08 29.43 -24.72
C TYR A 54 3.66 30.08 -26.07
N MET A 55 2.63 29.55 -26.71
CA MET A 55 2.11 30.12 -27.95
C MET A 55 1.49 31.51 -27.73
N ALA A 56 0.80 31.70 -26.59
CA ALA A 56 0.28 32.99 -26.21
C ALA A 56 1.37 34.05 -25.98
N ALA A 57 2.44 33.67 -25.32
CA ALA A 57 3.60 34.52 -25.08
C ALA A 57 4.28 34.95 -26.39
N LYS A 58 4.17 34.14 -27.45
CA LYS A 58 4.62 34.50 -28.81
C LYS A 58 3.61 35.31 -29.63
N GLY A 59 2.56 35.82 -29.01
CA GLY A 59 1.55 36.65 -29.67
C GLY A 59 0.60 35.90 -30.60
N LYS A 60 0.61 34.55 -30.57
CA LYS A 60 -0.36 33.77 -31.34
C LYS A 60 -1.71 33.71 -30.62
N PRO A 61 -2.84 33.80 -31.35
CA PRO A 61 -4.16 33.78 -30.72
C PRO A 61 -4.35 32.43 -30.00
N LEU A 62 -4.76 32.50 -28.71
CA LEU A 62 -5.17 31.35 -27.97
C LEU A 62 -6.46 30.79 -28.57
N ALA A 63 -6.42 29.53 -29.00
CA ALA A 63 -7.63 28.86 -29.42
C ALA A 63 -8.47 28.56 -28.16
N PRO A 64 -9.68 29.14 -27.99
CA PRO A 64 -10.49 28.89 -26.79
C PRO A 64 -10.76 27.41 -26.53
N ILE A 65 -10.85 26.65 -27.59
CA ILE A 65 -11.06 25.19 -27.52
C ILE A 65 -9.88 24.46 -26.84
N ALA A 66 -8.64 24.91 -27.03
CA ALA A 66 -7.48 24.33 -26.36
C ALA A 66 -7.51 24.57 -24.86
N ILE A 67 -8.00 25.73 -24.42
CA ILE A 67 -8.16 26.05 -23.00
C ILE A 67 -9.21 25.14 -22.38
N VAL A 68 -10.35 24.95 -23.03
CA VAL A 68 -11.43 24.08 -22.56
C VAL A 68 -10.96 22.62 -22.47
N ILE A 69 -10.27 22.11 -23.48
CA ILE A 69 -9.74 20.74 -23.50
C ILE A 69 -8.76 20.53 -22.34
N ASN A 70 -7.81 21.43 -22.15
CA ASN A 70 -6.81 21.32 -21.08
C ASN A 70 -7.45 21.39 -19.70
N ALA A 71 -8.38 22.31 -19.46
CA ALA A 71 -9.12 22.42 -18.22
C ALA A 71 -9.94 21.15 -17.93
N THR A 72 -10.58 20.58 -18.94
CA THR A 72 -11.33 19.34 -18.83
C THR A 72 -10.42 18.16 -18.47
N MET A 73 -9.26 18.02 -19.12
CA MET A 73 -8.29 16.96 -18.79
C MET A 73 -7.82 17.05 -17.34
N ILE A 74 -7.52 18.26 -16.86
CA ILE A 74 -7.11 18.49 -15.46
C ILE A 74 -8.25 18.16 -14.51
N ALA A 75 -9.47 18.57 -14.80
CA ALA A 75 -10.65 18.27 -13.98
C ALA A 75 -10.92 16.76 -13.89
N VAL A 76 -10.84 16.05 -15.03
CA VAL A 76 -11.01 14.58 -15.07
C VAL A 76 -9.88 13.90 -14.29
N ALA A 77 -8.62 14.30 -14.47
CA ALA A 77 -7.49 13.76 -13.73
C ALA A 77 -7.65 13.95 -12.21
N THR A 78 -8.13 15.12 -11.79
CA THR A 78 -8.44 15.43 -10.39
C THR A 78 -9.58 14.55 -9.88
N GLY A 79 -10.67 14.44 -10.62
CA GLY A 79 -11.82 13.60 -10.27
C GLY A 79 -11.43 12.12 -10.12
N VAL A 80 -10.65 11.59 -11.08
CA VAL A 80 -10.11 10.21 -11.01
C VAL A 80 -9.22 10.03 -9.79
N SER A 81 -8.38 11.02 -9.47
CA SER A 81 -7.49 10.96 -8.31
C SER A 81 -8.26 10.99 -6.99
N ILE A 82 -9.31 11.80 -6.89
CA ILE A 82 -10.20 11.87 -5.72
C ILE A 82 -10.98 10.56 -5.59
N ALA A 83 -11.62 10.08 -6.66
CA ALA A 83 -12.41 8.86 -6.66
C ALA A 83 -11.55 7.62 -6.30
N SER A 84 -10.33 7.53 -6.84
CA SER A 84 -9.40 6.47 -6.47
C SER A 84 -8.98 6.54 -5.00
N GLY A 85 -8.79 7.77 -4.47
CA GLY A 85 -8.47 7.98 -3.06
C GLY A 85 -9.59 7.57 -2.12
N HIS A 86 -10.83 7.91 -2.42
CA HIS A 86 -11.98 7.50 -1.60
C HIS A 86 -12.24 6.01 -1.63
N ARG A 87 -12.07 5.34 -2.78
CA ARG A 87 -12.20 3.88 -2.87
C ARG A 87 -11.13 3.13 -2.07
N GLN A 88 -9.95 3.72 -1.91
CA GLN A 88 -8.83 3.09 -1.20
C GLN A 88 -8.80 3.38 0.30
N GLN A 89 -9.49 4.41 0.76
CA GLN A 89 -9.57 4.73 2.20
C GLN A 89 -10.62 3.90 2.96
N ALA A 90 -11.55 3.26 2.25
CA ALA A 90 -12.49 2.36 2.90
C ALA A 90 -11.78 1.02 3.19
N ILE A 91 -11.33 0.84 4.43
CA ILE A 91 -11.04 -0.48 4.95
C ILE A 91 -12.34 -1.27 4.85
N ARG A 92 -12.30 -2.37 4.14
CA ARG A 92 -13.41 -3.31 4.13
C ARG A 92 -12.96 -4.54 4.88
N ASP A 93 -13.64 -4.84 5.97
CA ASP A 93 -13.56 -6.15 6.56
C ASP A 93 -14.02 -7.15 5.50
N PHE A 94 -13.08 -7.98 5.09
CA PHE A 94 -13.28 -8.88 3.98
C PHE A 94 -13.77 -10.24 4.46
N TRP A 95 -13.20 -10.70 5.55
CA TRP A 95 -13.53 -11.98 6.17
C TRP A 95 -12.90 -12.08 7.56
N SER A 96 -13.55 -12.84 8.44
CA SER A 96 -12.98 -13.26 9.72
C SER A 96 -13.29 -14.72 9.98
N GLY A 97 -12.39 -15.41 10.67
CA GLY A 97 -12.53 -16.81 11.05
C GLY A 97 -11.48 -17.20 12.07
N ALA A 98 -11.52 -18.45 12.51
CA ALA A 98 -10.55 -19.01 13.42
C ALA A 98 -9.88 -20.26 12.83
N ILE A 99 -8.58 -20.42 13.07
CA ILE A 99 -7.77 -21.62 12.76
C ILE A 99 -6.96 -21.93 14.01
N ASN A 100 -7.06 -23.16 14.54
CA ASN A 100 -6.31 -23.58 15.73
C ASN A 100 -6.42 -22.59 16.90
N ASP A 101 -7.63 -22.11 17.21
CA ASP A 101 -7.92 -21.10 18.22
C ASP A 101 -7.25 -19.73 17.97
N CYS A 102 -6.76 -19.48 16.78
CA CYS A 102 -6.25 -18.18 16.36
C CYS A 102 -7.31 -17.42 15.58
N THR A 103 -7.57 -16.18 15.97
CA THR A 103 -8.46 -15.30 15.21
C THR A 103 -7.73 -14.75 14.00
N ILE A 104 -8.30 -14.95 12.82
CA ILE A 104 -7.78 -14.40 11.57
C ILE A 104 -8.80 -13.43 11.01
N ARG A 105 -8.37 -12.21 10.74
CA ARG A 105 -9.16 -11.20 10.03
C ARG A 105 -8.48 -10.86 8.72
N MET A 106 -9.26 -10.69 7.67
CA MET A 106 -8.78 -10.22 6.38
C MET A 106 -9.35 -8.85 6.07
N GLN A 107 -8.51 -7.93 5.67
CA GLN A 107 -8.92 -6.57 5.37
C GLN A 107 -8.36 -6.11 4.04
N VAL A 108 -9.21 -5.55 3.19
CA VAL A 108 -8.79 -4.88 1.96
C VAL A 108 -8.56 -3.41 2.29
N GLY A 109 -7.36 -2.93 2.07
CA GLY A 109 -7.04 -1.52 2.28
C GLY A 109 -5.54 -1.24 2.26
N PRO A 110 -5.17 0.05 2.18
CA PRO A 110 -3.78 0.46 2.31
C PRO A 110 -3.32 0.29 3.77
N LEU A 111 -2.03 0.01 3.95
CA LEU A 111 -1.40 -0.21 5.25
C LEU A 111 -1.83 0.73 6.38
N PRO A 112 -1.79 2.07 6.20
CA PRO A 112 -2.06 2.98 7.32
C PRO A 112 -3.53 3.06 7.72
N ALA A 113 -4.42 2.48 6.93
CA ALA A 113 -5.84 2.52 7.22
C ALA A 113 -6.31 1.36 8.09
N VAL A 114 -5.53 0.28 8.20
CA VAL A 114 -5.87 -0.92 8.98
C VAL A 114 -5.64 -0.65 10.46
N LYS A 115 -6.71 -0.70 11.26
CA LYS A 115 -6.69 -0.41 12.70
C LYS A 115 -6.61 -1.69 13.55
N GLY A 116 -6.19 -1.53 14.79
CA GLY A 116 -6.20 -2.63 15.78
C GLY A 116 -5.06 -3.62 15.60
N ILE A 117 -3.97 -3.21 14.94
CA ILE A 117 -2.75 -4.01 14.79
C ILE A 117 -1.74 -3.54 15.82
N GLY A 118 -1.25 -4.47 16.63
CA GLY A 118 -0.20 -4.20 17.60
C GLY A 118 1.18 -4.10 16.93
N ILE A 119 1.47 -5.05 16.02
CA ILE A 119 2.74 -5.07 15.29
C ILE A 119 2.54 -5.43 13.81
N TRP A 120 3.07 -4.63 12.90
CA TRP A 120 3.20 -4.99 11.49
C TRP A 120 4.44 -5.85 11.26
N ILE A 121 4.31 -6.95 10.55
CA ILE A 121 5.42 -7.79 10.10
C ILE A 121 5.66 -7.48 8.62
N ILE A 122 6.78 -6.84 8.34
CA ILE A 122 7.11 -6.36 6.99
C ILE A 122 8.37 -7.08 6.49
N PRO A 123 8.22 -8.00 5.52
CA PRO A 123 9.36 -8.59 4.82
C PRO A 123 10.14 -7.51 4.05
N THR A 124 11.47 -7.56 4.13
CA THR A 124 12.35 -6.55 3.54
C THR A 124 13.67 -7.16 3.04
N LEU A 125 14.57 -6.32 2.54
CA LEU A 125 15.94 -6.68 2.20
C LEU A 125 16.83 -6.68 3.45
N THR A 126 18.00 -7.35 3.37
CA THR A 126 19.03 -7.29 4.43
C THR A 126 19.51 -5.85 4.66
N ARG A 127 19.53 -5.02 3.62
CA ARG A 127 19.67 -3.56 3.74
C ARG A 127 18.29 -2.93 3.89
N ILE A 128 17.80 -2.85 5.12
CA ILE A 128 16.44 -2.40 5.42
C ILE A 128 16.17 -0.98 4.93
N SER A 129 17.19 -0.14 4.82
CA SER A 129 17.10 1.20 4.25
C SER A 129 16.92 1.23 2.73
N GLU A 130 17.21 0.15 2.02
CA GLU A 130 16.96 0.02 0.58
C GLU A 130 15.49 -0.39 0.34
N TRP A 131 14.78 0.46 -0.33
CA TRP A 131 13.32 0.47 -0.42
C TRP A 131 12.80 -0.30 -1.62
N THR A 132 12.21 -1.46 -1.41
CA THR A 132 11.66 -2.28 -2.48
C THR A 132 10.27 -2.82 -2.14
N GLY A 133 9.41 -2.97 -3.14
CA GLY A 133 8.09 -3.57 -2.99
C GLY A 133 7.20 -2.84 -1.97
N LEU A 134 6.48 -3.59 -1.14
CA LEU A 134 5.58 -3.05 -0.11
C LEU A 134 6.32 -2.33 1.03
N SER A 135 7.59 -2.64 1.27
CA SER A 135 8.37 -1.96 2.30
C SER A 135 8.61 -0.48 1.97
N GLY A 136 8.75 -0.13 0.68
CA GLY A 136 8.93 1.25 0.23
C GLY A 136 7.78 2.18 0.66
N PRO A 137 6.51 1.91 0.29
CA PRO A 137 5.36 2.69 0.76
C PRO A 137 5.24 2.76 2.28
N ALA A 138 5.49 1.66 3.00
CA ALA A 138 5.48 1.65 4.45
C ALA A 138 6.51 2.63 5.02
N GLN A 139 7.74 2.60 4.52
CA GLN A 139 8.80 3.49 4.98
C GLN A 139 8.54 4.96 4.66
N GLN A 140 7.85 5.30 3.56
CA GLN A 140 7.49 6.69 3.24
C GLN A 140 6.54 7.32 4.27
N LEU A 141 5.72 6.50 4.93
CA LEU A 141 4.77 6.94 5.95
C LEU A 141 5.41 7.09 7.33
N LEU A 142 6.63 6.59 7.49
CA LEU A 142 7.35 6.64 8.76
C LEU A 142 8.07 7.99 8.95
N GLY A 143 8.11 8.44 10.19
CA GLY A 143 8.82 9.64 10.57
C GLY A 143 10.34 9.54 10.37
N LYS A 144 11.01 10.70 10.41
CA LYS A 144 12.48 10.80 10.24
C LYS A 144 13.26 9.94 11.24
N ASP A 145 12.75 9.79 12.47
CA ASP A 145 13.43 9.05 13.53
C ASP A 145 13.46 7.55 13.25
N VAL A 146 12.37 6.99 12.69
CA VAL A 146 12.33 5.58 12.28
C VAL A 146 13.30 5.34 11.12
N ARG A 147 13.37 6.27 10.16
CA ARG A 147 14.34 6.17 9.05
C ARG A 147 15.77 6.14 9.56
N LYS A 148 16.13 7.05 10.47
CA LYS A 148 17.45 7.07 11.11
C LYS A 148 17.77 5.77 11.84
N ALA A 149 16.77 5.20 12.56
CA ALA A 149 16.95 3.92 13.24
C ALA A 149 17.20 2.77 12.25
N LEU A 150 16.51 2.76 11.10
CA LEU A 150 16.73 1.76 10.04
C LEU A 150 18.08 1.94 9.34
N GLU A 151 18.52 3.17 9.10
CA GLU A 151 19.84 3.48 8.55
C GLU A 151 20.97 3.08 9.52
N ALA A 152 20.76 3.28 10.82
CA ALA A 152 21.70 2.89 11.87
C ALA A 152 21.79 1.36 12.05
N SER A 153 20.75 0.61 11.70
CA SER A 153 20.76 -0.85 11.81
C SER A 153 21.71 -1.56 10.82
N LYS A 154 22.34 -0.80 9.91
CA LYS A 154 23.26 -1.30 8.88
C LYS A 154 22.66 -2.50 8.12
N GLU A 155 23.42 -3.59 8.01
CA GLU A 155 22.98 -4.79 7.30
C GLU A 155 22.45 -5.84 8.30
N ALA A 156 21.16 -6.10 8.26
CA ALA A 156 20.53 -7.12 9.09
C ALA A 156 20.60 -8.49 8.41
N LYS A 157 20.74 -9.56 9.20
CA LYS A 157 20.78 -10.95 8.68
C LYS A 157 19.37 -11.41 8.24
N VAL A 158 19.31 -12.29 7.26
CA VAL A 158 18.04 -12.93 6.86
C VAL A 158 17.38 -13.58 8.08
N GLY A 159 16.08 -13.31 8.28
CA GLY A 159 15.32 -13.79 9.42
C GLY A 159 15.54 -13.04 10.75
N GLN A 160 16.46 -12.08 10.80
CA GLN A 160 16.64 -11.21 11.96
C GLN A 160 15.51 -10.18 12.04
N VAL A 161 14.86 -10.06 13.19
CA VAL A 161 13.83 -9.03 13.40
C VAL A 161 14.47 -7.72 13.86
N VAL A 162 14.18 -6.64 13.15
CA VAL A 162 14.52 -5.28 13.57
C VAL A 162 13.22 -4.56 13.89
N GLU A 163 13.05 -4.13 15.14
CA GLU A 163 11.83 -3.47 15.60
C GLU A 163 11.98 -1.96 15.58
N THR A 164 10.92 -1.28 15.15
CA THR A 164 10.79 0.19 15.20
C THR A 164 9.39 0.59 15.66
N SER A 165 9.21 1.88 15.96
CA SER A 165 7.88 2.46 16.20
C SER A 165 7.00 2.29 14.96
N GLY A 166 5.72 1.96 15.19
CA GLY A 166 4.70 1.80 14.16
C GLY A 166 3.70 2.95 14.04
N THR A 167 3.90 4.03 14.77
CA THR A 167 2.92 5.15 14.89
C THR A 167 2.48 5.69 13.54
N GLY A 168 3.38 5.80 12.56
CA GLY A 168 3.06 6.24 11.19
C GLY A 168 2.19 5.27 10.40
N LEU A 169 2.09 4.00 10.82
CA LEU A 169 1.28 2.95 10.19
C LEU A 169 0.07 2.55 11.06
N GLY A 170 -0.29 3.33 12.06
CA GLY A 170 -1.42 3.04 12.93
C GLY A 170 -1.25 1.79 13.80
N SER A 171 -0.01 1.34 14.02
CA SER A 171 0.36 0.24 14.91
C SER A 171 1.28 0.73 16.02
N GLN A 172 1.47 -0.09 17.06
CA GLN A 172 2.43 0.23 18.11
C GLN A 172 3.88 0.03 17.62
N ARG A 173 4.10 -1.04 16.87
CA ARG A 173 5.44 -1.46 16.39
C ARG A 173 5.41 -1.95 14.96
N ILE A 174 6.60 -2.00 14.38
CA ILE A 174 6.88 -2.66 13.10
C ILE A 174 8.05 -3.59 13.31
N ALA A 175 7.88 -4.85 12.89
CA ALA A 175 8.94 -5.83 12.76
C ALA A 175 9.40 -5.90 11.31
N TRP A 176 10.56 -5.38 11.03
CA TRP A 176 11.23 -5.50 9.74
C TRP A 176 12.00 -6.81 9.71
N VAL A 177 11.70 -7.67 8.76
CA VAL A 177 12.34 -8.99 8.70
C VAL A 177 12.95 -9.22 7.32
N PRO A 178 14.28 -9.15 7.20
CA PRO A 178 14.96 -9.42 5.94
C PRO A 178 14.71 -10.84 5.43
N ILE A 179 14.36 -10.95 4.16
CA ILE A 179 14.12 -12.25 3.48
C ILE A 179 15.24 -12.60 2.50
N HIS A 180 15.96 -11.62 1.96
CA HIS A 180 17.09 -11.85 1.07
C HIS A 180 18.00 -10.62 0.97
N SER A 181 19.21 -10.80 0.48
CA SER A 181 20.09 -9.69 0.12
C SER A 181 19.72 -9.09 -1.25
N PRO A 182 20.09 -7.84 -1.56
CA PRO A 182 19.78 -7.19 -2.84
C PRO A 182 20.28 -7.97 -4.07
N LYS A 183 21.31 -8.80 -3.90
CA LYS A 183 21.91 -9.60 -4.98
C LYS A 183 21.29 -10.99 -5.16
N GLN A 184 20.36 -11.38 -4.30
CA GLN A 184 19.72 -12.70 -4.30
C GLN A 184 18.24 -12.56 -4.64
N LYS A 185 17.66 -13.60 -5.22
CA LYS A 185 16.21 -13.69 -5.41
C LYS A 185 15.57 -14.18 -4.11
N ALA A 186 14.46 -13.55 -3.73
CA ALA A 186 13.64 -13.99 -2.60
C ALA A 186 13.08 -15.40 -2.87
N LYS A 187 13.04 -16.24 -1.83
CA LYS A 187 12.41 -17.57 -1.86
C LYS A 187 11.18 -17.57 -0.96
N ALA A 188 10.16 -18.34 -1.31
CA ALA A 188 8.96 -18.49 -0.48
C ALA A 188 9.29 -19.02 0.92
N THR A 189 10.30 -19.88 1.06
CA THR A 189 10.80 -20.39 2.35
C THR A 189 11.34 -19.29 3.24
N ASP A 190 12.03 -18.30 2.69
CA ASP A 190 12.57 -17.16 3.44
C ASP A 190 11.43 -16.28 3.95
N LEU A 191 10.37 -16.13 3.15
CA LEU A 191 9.15 -15.42 3.55
C LEU A 191 8.42 -16.13 4.70
N VAL A 192 8.28 -17.45 4.64
CA VAL A 192 7.75 -18.26 5.77
C VAL A 192 8.56 -18.02 7.03
N GLY A 193 9.90 -18.10 6.91
CA GLY A 193 10.80 -17.81 8.01
C GLY A 193 10.63 -16.43 8.62
N ALA A 194 10.48 -15.42 7.77
CA ALA A 194 10.27 -14.03 8.17
C ALA A 194 8.95 -13.84 8.94
N TYR A 195 7.85 -14.35 8.40
CA TYR A 195 6.56 -14.28 9.10
C TYR A 195 6.59 -15.01 10.44
N ARG A 196 7.18 -16.21 10.52
CA ARG A 196 7.34 -16.92 11.78
C ARG A 196 8.20 -16.16 12.79
N ALA A 197 9.27 -15.52 12.34
CA ALA A 197 10.11 -14.71 13.22
C ALA A 197 9.35 -13.50 13.79
N GLY A 198 8.62 -12.77 12.94
CA GLY A 198 7.78 -11.65 13.36
C GLY A 198 6.64 -12.07 14.28
N LEU A 199 5.96 -13.18 14.00
CA LEU A 199 4.88 -13.72 14.84
C LEU A 199 5.38 -14.13 16.23
N ARG A 200 6.58 -14.70 16.34
CA ARG A 200 7.20 -14.97 17.65
C ARG A 200 7.40 -13.69 18.47
N VAL A 201 7.80 -12.60 17.83
CA VAL A 201 7.93 -11.30 18.50
C VAL A 201 6.55 -10.77 18.92
N ALA A 202 5.55 -10.82 18.03
CA ALA A 202 4.19 -10.41 18.32
C ALA A 202 3.63 -11.15 19.56
N ARG A 203 3.77 -12.47 19.57
CA ARG A 203 3.32 -13.32 20.70
C ARG A 203 4.05 -13.00 21.99
N LYS A 204 5.39 -12.89 21.95
CA LYS A 204 6.18 -12.55 23.14
C LYS A 204 5.77 -11.23 23.79
N GLN A 205 5.23 -10.32 23.00
CA GLN A 205 4.77 -9.00 23.43
C GLN A 205 3.25 -8.95 23.62
N ASN A 206 2.53 -10.06 23.41
CA ASN A 206 1.06 -10.13 23.45
C ASN A 206 0.38 -9.11 22.51
N LEU A 207 0.90 -8.98 21.30
CA LEU A 207 0.41 -8.05 20.30
C LEU A 207 -0.32 -8.78 19.16
N SER A 208 -1.39 -8.16 18.66
CA SER A 208 -2.00 -8.59 17.39
C SER A 208 -1.04 -8.33 16.23
N ALA A 209 -0.89 -9.30 15.33
CA ALA A 209 0.05 -9.23 14.22
C ALA A 209 -0.65 -8.88 12.90
N GLY A 210 -0.09 -7.93 12.15
CA GLY A 210 -0.48 -7.63 10.78
C GLY A 210 0.50 -8.23 9.79
N LEU A 211 0.00 -9.00 8.82
CA LEU A 211 0.78 -9.55 7.71
C LEU A 211 0.33 -8.94 6.39
N LEU A 212 1.28 -8.54 5.58
CA LEU A 212 1.02 -8.07 4.22
C LEU A 212 0.91 -9.24 3.26
N VAL A 213 -0.17 -9.25 2.48
CA VAL A 213 -0.43 -10.29 1.48
C VAL A 213 -0.23 -9.72 0.08
N GLY A 214 0.73 -10.28 -0.66
CA GLY A 214 1.09 -9.83 -2.00
C GLY A 214 2.11 -8.69 -2.05
N GLY A 215 2.53 -8.32 -3.27
CA GLY A 215 3.41 -7.17 -3.51
C GLY A 215 4.84 -7.29 -2.99
N ILE A 216 5.31 -8.49 -2.67
CA ILE A 216 6.69 -8.72 -2.22
C ILE A 216 7.58 -8.93 -3.44
N ALA A 217 8.59 -8.09 -3.59
CA ALA A 217 9.48 -8.14 -4.75
C ALA A 217 10.17 -9.52 -4.88
N GLY A 218 10.10 -10.10 -6.07
CA GLY A 218 10.73 -11.39 -6.37
C GLY A 218 9.93 -12.62 -5.94
N ILE A 219 8.75 -12.44 -5.32
CA ILE A 219 7.84 -13.53 -4.91
C ILE A 219 6.50 -13.36 -5.64
N SER A 220 6.04 -14.40 -6.32
CA SER A 220 4.74 -14.37 -6.98
C SER A 220 3.59 -14.33 -5.95
N ASN A 221 2.42 -13.84 -6.39
CA ASN A 221 1.24 -13.83 -5.51
C ASN A 221 0.86 -15.24 -5.01
N GLU A 222 1.04 -16.28 -5.84
CA GLU A 222 0.80 -17.66 -5.43
C GLU A 222 1.77 -18.12 -4.35
N GLN A 223 3.06 -17.88 -4.56
CA GLN A 223 4.09 -18.20 -3.56
C GLN A 223 3.85 -17.45 -2.23
N ASN A 224 3.37 -16.20 -2.31
CA ASN A 224 3.02 -15.44 -1.11
C ASN A 224 1.81 -16.05 -0.39
N VAL A 225 0.76 -16.42 -1.12
CA VAL A 225 -0.41 -17.11 -0.56
C VAL A 225 0.01 -18.42 0.11
N ASP A 226 0.82 -19.25 -0.56
CA ASP A 226 1.28 -20.53 0.00
C ASP A 226 2.16 -20.33 1.23
N ALA A 227 3.02 -19.32 1.25
CA ALA A 227 3.81 -18.97 2.43
C ALA A 227 2.92 -18.59 3.63
N ILE A 228 1.90 -17.76 3.41
CA ILE A 228 0.94 -17.40 4.46
C ILE A 228 0.20 -18.62 4.98
N LEU A 229 -0.30 -19.49 4.10
CA LEU A 229 -0.97 -20.71 4.50
C LEU A 229 -0.08 -21.65 5.32
N THR A 230 1.18 -21.81 4.91
CA THR A 230 2.18 -22.58 5.66
C THR A 230 2.40 -22.02 7.06
N VAL A 231 2.37 -20.69 7.19
CA VAL A 231 2.50 -20.03 8.50
C VAL A 231 1.25 -20.26 9.34
N LEU A 232 0.06 -20.08 8.77
CA LEU A 232 -1.22 -20.25 9.46
C LEU A 232 -1.46 -21.68 9.94
N GLN A 233 -1.00 -22.69 9.19
CA GLN A 233 -1.07 -24.10 9.59
C GLN A 233 -0.21 -24.42 10.80
N SER A 234 0.89 -23.71 10.97
CA SER A 234 1.85 -23.92 12.07
C SER A 234 1.75 -22.87 13.17
N ILE A 235 0.66 -22.10 13.18
CA ILE A 235 0.51 -21.04 14.17
C ILE A 235 0.10 -21.63 15.52
N GLU A 236 0.66 -21.07 16.56
CA GLU A 236 0.31 -21.44 17.93
C GLU A 236 -0.99 -20.78 18.36
N SER A 237 -1.80 -21.49 19.15
CA SER A 237 -3.12 -21.05 19.63
C SER A 237 -3.09 -19.68 20.34
N GLY A 238 -4.21 -18.96 20.29
CA GLY A 238 -4.38 -17.67 20.98
C GLY A 238 -3.82 -16.46 20.23
N SER A 239 -3.34 -16.63 19.00
CA SER A 239 -2.82 -15.50 18.19
C SER A 239 -3.96 -14.74 17.51
N ASN A 240 -3.78 -13.42 17.41
CA ASN A 240 -4.65 -12.51 16.64
C ASN A 240 -3.91 -12.03 15.39
N ILE A 241 -4.39 -12.41 14.21
CA ILE A 241 -3.73 -12.09 12.93
C ILE A 241 -4.65 -11.29 12.03
N VAL A 242 -4.11 -10.24 11.45
CA VAL A 242 -4.76 -9.47 10.40
C VAL A 242 -3.97 -9.63 9.10
N LEU A 243 -4.60 -10.21 8.09
CA LEU A 243 -4.07 -10.28 6.73
C LEU A 243 -4.56 -9.07 5.96
N SER A 244 -3.65 -8.27 5.43
CA SER A 244 -4.00 -7.06 4.68
C SER A 244 -3.42 -7.09 3.28
N SER A 245 -4.24 -6.70 2.31
CA SER A 245 -3.84 -6.50 0.92
C SER A 245 -4.63 -5.35 0.30
N PRO A 246 -4.03 -4.53 -0.56
CA PRO A 246 -4.79 -3.60 -1.40
C PRO A 246 -5.56 -4.34 -2.51
N ASP A 247 -5.23 -5.59 -2.78
CA ASP A 247 -5.85 -6.43 -3.82
C ASP A 247 -6.73 -7.51 -3.17
N SER A 248 -8.06 -7.34 -3.28
CA SER A 248 -9.03 -8.29 -2.76
C SER A 248 -8.95 -9.67 -3.42
N SER A 249 -8.48 -9.75 -4.67
CA SER A 249 -8.37 -11.03 -5.40
C SER A 249 -7.36 -11.98 -4.75
N ILE A 250 -6.31 -11.44 -4.15
CA ILE A 250 -5.30 -12.23 -3.42
C ILE A 250 -5.88 -12.73 -2.10
N LEU A 251 -6.60 -11.88 -1.37
CA LEU A 251 -7.27 -12.27 -0.13
C LEU A 251 -8.34 -13.33 -0.38
N GLU A 252 -9.07 -13.26 -1.52
CA GLU A 252 -10.03 -14.29 -1.90
C GLU A 252 -9.36 -15.64 -2.12
N LYS A 253 -8.18 -15.67 -2.74
CA LYS A 253 -7.39 -16.91 -2.88
C LYS A 253 -6.99 -17.48 -1.51
N VAL A 254 -6.53 -16.62 -0.59
CA VAL A 254 -6.17 -17.04 0.77
C VAL A 254 -7.40 -17.60 1.48
N LYS A 255 -8.52 -16.87 1.47
CA LYS A 255 -9.80 -17.29 2.07
C LYS A 255 -10.24 -18.66 1.55
N LYS A 256 -10.29 -18.83 0.21
CA LYS A 256 -10.69 -20.08 -0.41
C LYS A 256 -9.84 -21.25 0.05
N LYS A 257 -8.52 -21.07 0.14
CA LYS A 257 -7.61 -22.12 0.63
C LYS A 257 -7.78 -22.38 2.13
N ILE A 258 -8.01 -21.35 2.94
CA ILE A 258 -8.29 -21.51 4.38
C ILE A 258 -9.57 -22.33 4.60
N LEU A 259 -10.65 -22.03 3.89
CA LEU A 259 -11.91 -22.74 4.02
C LEU A 259 -11.84 -24.23 3.61
N ASN A 260 -10.83 -24.58 2.83
CA ASN A 260 -10.54 -25.99 2.47
C ASN A 260 -9.78 -26.73 3.58
N PHE A 261 -9.30 -26.06 4.64
CA PHE A 261 -8.73 -26.75 5.79
C PHE A 261 -9.85 -27.25 6.70
N SER A 262 -9.84 -28.54 7.03
CA SER A 262 -10.91 -29.27 7.73
C SER A 262 -11.26 -28.79 9.16
N ALA A 263 -10.69 -27.70 9.63
CA ALA A 263 -10.79 -27.20 11.00
C ALA A 263 -11.14 -25.70 11.11
N VAL A 264 -11.87 -25.13 10.15
CA VAL A 264 -12.26 -23.70 10.24
C VAL A 264 -13.61 -23.59 10.92
N VAL A 265 -13.65 -23.05 12.12
CA VAL A 265 -14.87 -22.56 12.75
C VAL A 265 -15.11 -21.15 12.21
N VAL A 266 -16.09 -20.97 11.35
CA VAL A 266 -16.56 -19.65 10.93
C VAL A 266 -17.49 -19.15 12.03
N PRO A 267 -17.21 -18.02 12.71
CA PRO A 267 -18.19 -17.44 13.64
C PRO A 267 -19.45 -17.11 12.84
N ASP A 268 -20.59 -17.57 13.29
CA ASP A 268 -21.88 -17.27 12.69
C ASP A 268 -22.03 -15.76 12.54
N GLY A 269 -22.34 -15.33 11.32
CA GLY A 269 -22.35 -13.95 10.90
C GLY A 269 -23.19 -13.07 11.80
N HIS A 270 -22.79 -11.83 11.90
CA HIS A 270 -23.68 -10.76 12.33
C HIS A 270 -24.94 -10.83 11.46
N GLY A 271 -26.02 -11.26 12.09
CA GLY A 271 -27.35 -11.19 11.50
C GLY A 271 -27.60 -9.77 11.03
N ASP A 272 -28.05 -9.65 9.81
CA ASP A 272 -28.72 -8.48 9.29
C ASP A 272 -29.78 -8.03 10.32
N SER A 273 -29.45 -6.99 11.04
CA SER A 273 -30.46 -6.20 11.75
C SER A 273 -30.86 -5.07 10.81
N GLY A 274 -32.09 -5.21 10.28
CA GLY A 274 -32.82 -4.32 9.39
C GLY A 274 -32.84 -2.85 9.74
#